data_da3932495683cfb46d983e785ccd3269
#
_entry.id   da3932495683cfb46d983e785ccd3269
#
_cell.length_a   1.000
_cell.length_b   1.000
_cell.length_c   1.000
_cell.angle_alpha   90.00
_cell.angle_beta   90.00
_cell.angle_gamma   90.00
#
_symmetry.space_group_name_H-M   'P 1'
#
loop_
_entity.id
_entity.type
_entity.pdbx_description
1 polymer ?
#
loop_
_entity_poly.entity_id
_entity_poly.type
_entity_poly.pdbx_seq_one_letter_code
_entity_poly.pdbx_strand_id
1 'polypeptide(L)'
;LKFAEQFPDRYFDVGICEQHGAGFGSGLAFGGLRPVYAVYSTFCQRAYDQVIHDVCIQENSVVFCLDRAGLTGEDGWTHHGVFDIAFMRCVPGMVLMAPRDAEELEVMLQLAIDQTTTPITIRYPKATVPEFPSIIRQELRLGKAERMVEGEGVALFAYGSMVEHAWQALDELSKNGINATLVNAR
;
A
#
# COMPACT_ATOMS: atom_id res chain seq x y z
N LEU A 1 6.38 18.70 -9.45
CA LEU A 1 5.30 17.71 -9.27
C LEU A 1 3.95 18.37 -9.53
N LYS A 2 3.08 17.74 -10.32
CA LYS A 2 1.75 18.32 -10.67
C LYS A 2 0.94 18.76 -9.43
N PHE A 3 1.00 17.97 -8.35
CA PHE A 3 0.32 18.32 -7.10
C PHE A 3 0.89 19.61 -6.48
N ALA A 4 2.21 19.74 -6.40
CA ALA A 4 2.86 20.94 -5.86
C ALA A 4 2.55 22.20 -6.67
N GLU A 5 2.41 22.08 -8.00
CA GLU A 5 2.03 23.18 -8.89
C GLU A 5 0.59 23.63 -8.70
N GLN A 6 -0.32 22.67 -8.46
CA GLN A 6 -1.74 22.95 -8.27
C GLN A 6 -2.09 23.37 -6.83
N PHE A 7 -1.36 22.85 -5.85
CA PHE A 7 -1.64 23.04 -4.42
C PHE A 7 -0.36 23.40 -3.64
N PRO A 8 0.32 24.52 -3.94
CA PRO A 8 1.61 24.85 -3.32
C PRO A 8 1.56 24.96 -1.79
N ASP A 9 0.45 25.46 -1.25
CA ASP A 9 0.26 25.62 0.21
C ASP A 9 -0.04 24.28 0.94
N ARG A 10 -0.19 23.18 0.19
CA ARG A 10 -0.49 21.84 0.70
C ARG A 10 0.61 20.84 0.39
N TYR A 11 1.70 21.28 -0.20
CA TYR A 11 2.85 20.44 -0.53
C TYR A 11 4.08 20.88 0.27
N PHE A 12 4.70 19.93 0.95
CA PHE A 12 5.89 20.16 1.77
C PHE A 12 6.99 19.20 1.33
N ASP A 13 8.06 19.74 0.77
CA ASP A 13 9.27 18.97 0.49
C ASP A 13 10.18 19.02 1.71
N VAL A 14 10.31 17.91 2.41
CA VAL A 14 11.13 17.78 3.61
C VAL A 14 12.58 17.38 3.31
N GLY A 15 12.93 17.24 2.02
CA GLY A 15 14.23 16.73 1.59
C GLY A 15 14.42 15.25 1.95
N ILE A 16 15.68 14.79 2.01
CA ILE A 16 16.03 13.42 2.40
C ILE A 16 16.13 13.35 3.93
N CYS A 17 14.98 13.46 4.58
CA CYS A 17 14.85 13.52 6.03
C CYS A 17 13.63 12.69 6.48
N GLU A 18 13.73 11.36 6.37
CA GLU A 18 12.60 10.45 6.57
C GLU A 18 12.02 10.54 7.99
N GLN A 19 12.85 10.63 9.01
CA GLN A 19 12.40 10.81 10.40
C GLN A 19 11.61 12.11 10.57
N HIS A 20 12.14 13.21 10.00
CA HIS A 20 11.44 14.49 10.04
C HIS A 20 10.11 14.42 9.31
N GLY A 21 10.07 13.78 8.12
CA GLY A 21 8.84 13.62 7.33
C GLY A 21 7.74 12.88 8.09
N ALA A 22 8.09 11.79 8.78
CA ALA A 22 7.13 11.04 9.59
C ALA A 22 6.66 11.85 10.81
N GLY A 23 7.56 12.47 11.57
CA GLY A 23 7.22 13.31 12.73
C GLY A 23 6.42 14.56 12.34
N PHE A 24 6.76 15.19 11.20
CA PHE A 24 6.02 16.33 10.66
C PHE A 24 4.59 15.91 10.25
N GLY A 25 4.45 14.78 9.56
CA GLY A 25 3.15 14.19 9.26
C GLY A 25 2.32 13.93 10.52
N SER A 26 2.95 13.37 11.56
CA SER A 26 2.29 13.18 12.86
C SER A 26 1.80 14.50 13.47
N GLY A 27 2.63 15.54 13.45
CA GLY A 27 2.25 16.86 13.94
C GLY A 27 1.09 17.48 13.17
N LEU A 28 1.06 17.33 11.84
CA LEU A 28 -0.07 17.77 11.00
C LEU A 28 -1.36 17.03 11.33
N ALA A 29 -1.27 15.71 11.54
CA ALA A 29 -2.43 14.90 11.92
C ALA A 29 -2.96 15.27 13.30
N PHE A 30 -2.06 15.49 14.28
CA PHE A 30 -2.41 15.99 15.60
C PHE A 30 -3.09 17.37 15.55
N GLY A 31 -2.69 18.22 14.60
CA GLY A 31 -3.32 19.51 14.32
C GLY A 31 -4.67 19.42 13.56
N GLY A 32 -5.17 18.21 13.29
CA GLY A 32 -6.46 17.97 12.64
C GLY A 32 -6.42 17.93 11.11
N LEU A 33 -5.23 17.93 10.50
CA LEU A 33 -5.06 17.78 9.06
C LEU A 33 -5.07 16.30 8.63
N ARG A 34 -5.04 16.06 7.32
CA ARG A 34 -4.94 14.72 6.71
C ARG A 34 -3.64 14.60 5.92
N PRO A 35 -2.52 14.32 6.58
CA PRO A 35 -1.24 14.21 5.91
C PRO A 35 -1.11 12.90 5.14
N VAL A 36 -0.59 13.02 3.92
CA VAL A 36 -0.14 11.89 3.11
C VAL A 36 1.38 12.00 3.01
N TYR A 37 2.10 11.07 3.61
CA TYR A 37 3.54 10.99 3.56
C TYR A 37 3.99 9.99 2.51
N ALA A 38 4.47 10.50 1.38
CA ALA A 38 4.98 9.70 0.27
C ALA A 38 6.50 9.52 0.42
N VAL A 39 6.95 8.29 0.49
CA VAL A 39 8.36 7.94 0.68
C VAL A 39 8.65 6.58 0.03
N TYR A 40 9.90 6.33 -0.37
CA TYR A 40 10.27 4.99 -0.83
C TYR A 40 10.21 3.99 0.30
N SER A 41 9.69 2.81 0.01
CA SER A 41 9.52 1.72 0.98
C SER A 41 10.80 1.45 1.78
N THR A 42 11.94 1.29 1.10
CA THR A 42 13.23 1.02 1.76
C THR A 42 13.70 2.18 2.65
N PHE A 43 13.42 3.43 2.27
CA PHE A 43 13.85 4.61 3.05
C PHE A 43 12.97 4.87 4.26
N CYS A 44 11.72 4.43 4.23
CA CYS A 44 10.82 4.50 5.37
C CYS A 44 11.38 3.76 6.62
N GLN A 45 12.30 2.80 6.43
CA GLN A 45 12.98 2.12 7.54
C GLN A 45 13.69 3.09 8.48
N ARG A 46 14.22 4.23 7.98
CA ARG A 46 14.88 5.25 8.82
C ARG A 46 13.92 5.94 9.78
N ALA A 47 12.65 5.98 9.45
CA ALA A 47 11.61 6.62 10.26
C ALA A 47 10.83 5.62 11.14
N TYR A 48 11.31 4.39 11.29
CA TYR A 48 10.57 3.33 11.96
C TYR A 48 10.21 3.68 13.41
N ASP A 49 11.13 4.33 14.14
CA ASP A 49 10.88 4.81 15.50
C ASP A 49 9.75 5.86 15.53
N GLN A 50 9.76 6.84 14.60
CA GLN A 50 8.72 7.86 14.49
C GLN A 50 7.37 7.26 14.09
N VAL A 51 7.36 6.24 13.22
CA VAL A 51 6.13 5.52 12.88
C VAL A 51 5.51 4.87 14.11
N ILE A 52 6.32 4.25 14.96
CA ILE A 52 5.84 3.62 16.20
C ILE A 52 5.43 4.68 17.20
N HIS A 53 6.39 5.54 17.59
CA HIS A 53 6.28 6.41 18.76
C HIS A 53 5.43 7.65 18.50
N ASP A 54 5.65 8.32 17.36
CA ASP A 54 4.99 9.59 17.09
C ASP A 54 3.64 9.40 16.40
N VAL A 55 3.49 8.34 15.58
CA VAL A 55 2.28 8.11 14.82
C VAL A 55 1.36 7.10 15.50
N CYS A 56 1.81 5.84 15.66
CA CYS A 56 0.90 4.77 16.04
C CYS A 56 0.54 4.75 17.52
N ILE A 57 1.51 4.97 18.43
CA ILE A 57 1.23 5.05 19.88
C ILE A 57 0.31 6.24 20.20
N GLN A 58 0.41 7.32 19.43
CA GLN A 58 -0.41 8.52 19.63
C GLN A 58 -1.71 8.48 18.80
N GLU A 59 -1.96 7.40 18.06
CA GLU A 59 -3.15 7.21 17.21
C GLU A 59 -3.35 8.34 16.17
N ASN A 60 -2.25 8.96 15.72
CA ASN A 60 -2.29 10.00 14.71
C ASN A 60 -2.54 9.41 13.33
N SER A 61 -3.61 9.86 12.65
CA SER A 61 -4.01 9.36 11.34
C SER A 61 -3.13 9.91 10.23
N VAL A 62 -1.98 9.28 10.00
CA VAL A 62 -1.06 9.55 8.88
C VAL A 62 -1.25 8.48 7.80
N VAL A 63 -1.35 8.91 6.55
CA VAL A 63 -1.35 8.00 5.38
C VAL A 63 0.08 7.88 4.85
N PHE A 64 0.68 6.71 4.96
CA PHE A 64 1.99 6.39 4.38
C PHE A 64 1.79 5.80 2.98
N CYS A 65 2.33 6.47 1.97
CA CYS A 65 2.39 5.96 0.60
C CYS A 65 3.81 5.45 0.32
N LEU A 66 4.01 4.14 0.40
CA LEU A 66 5.31 3.49 0.21
C LEU A 66 5.50 3.10 -1.25
N ASP A 67 6.20 3.94 -1.98
CA ASP A 67 6.61 3.68 -3.36
C ASP A 67 7.81 2.72 -3.42
N ARG A 68 8.00 2.04 -4.53
CA ARG A 68 9.05 1.05 -4.74
C ARG A 68 9.02 -0.13 -3.76
N ALA A 69 7.82 -0.57 -3.41
CA ALA A 69 7.64 -1.77 -2.62
C ALA A 69 8.02 -3.02 -3.43
N GLY A 70 8.76 -3.94 -2.82
CA GLY A 70 9.29 -5.13 -3.48
C GLY A 70 10.59 -4.88 -4.24
N LEU A 71 10.81 -5.63 -5.32
CA LEU A 71 12.00 -5.51 -6.16
C LEU A 71 11.85 -4.34 -7.14
N THR A 72 12.86 -3.49 -7.25
CA THR A 72 12.81 -2.24 -8.02
C THR A 72 13.57 -2.27 -9.35
N GLY A 73 14.14 -3.41 -9.72
CA GLY A 73 14.87 -3.57 -10.99
C GLY A 73 16.02 -2.58 -11.14
N GLU A 74 15.90 -1.62 -12.05
CA GLU A 74 16.96 -0.68 -12.43
C GLU A 74 17.46 0.23 -11.30
N ASP A 75 16.62 0.53 -10.30
CA ASP A 75 17.02 1.35 -9.15
C ASP A 75 18.05 0.63 -8.27
N GLY A 76 18.20 -0.68 -8.43
CA GLY A 76 19.20 -1.50 -7.80
C GLY A 76 18.84 -1.93 -6.37
N TRP A 77 19.71 -2.75 -5.81
CA TRP A 77 19.52 -3.44 -4.53
C TRP A 77 19.39 -2.52 -3.31
N THR A 78 19.94 -1.31 -3.36
CA THR A 78 19.81 -0.32 -2.29
C THR A 78 18.40 0.30 -2.22
N HIS A 79 17.56 0.09 -3.24
CA HIS A 79 16.22 0.65 -3.35
C HIS A 79 15.12 -0.40 -3.21
N HIS A 80 15.45 -1.68 -3.06
CA HIS A 80 14.46 -2.74 -2.88
C HIS A 80 13.67 -2.55 -1.58
N GLY A 81 12.35 -2.44 -1.71
CA GLY A 81 11.40 -2.32 -0.60
C GLY A 81 10.88 -3.68 -0.14
N VAL A 82 11.75 -4.58 0.30
CA VAL A 82 11.39 -5.98 0.62
C VAL A 82 11.05 -6.21 2.09
N PHE A 83 11.27 -5.22 2.96
CA PHE A 83 11.08 -5.37 4.40
C PHE A 83 9.86 -4.63 4.95
N ASP A 84 9.19 -3.81 4.15
CA ASP A 84 8.09 -2.93 4.57
C ASP A 84 6.95 -3.71 5.24
N ILE A 85 6.52 -4.82 4.67
CA ILE A 85 5.49 -5.67 5.28
C ILE A 85 5.94 -6.17 6.65
N ALA A 86 7.18 -6.64 6.76
CA ALA A 86 7.69 -7.21 8.00
C ALA A 86 7.72 -6.19 9.13
N PHE A 87 8.24 -4.97 8.89
CA PHE A 87 8.34 -3.97 9.95
C PHE A 87 7.03 -3.22 10.20
N MET A 88 6.22 -2.92 9.17
CA MET A 88 4.94 -2.22 9.36
C MET A 88 3.89 -3.07 10.08
N ARG A 89 3.80 -4.35 9.77
CA ARG A 89 2.82 -5.23 10.44
C ARG A 89 3.14 -5.55 11.90
N CYS A 90 4.35 -5.25 12.36
CA CYS A 90 4.71 -5.36 13.78
C CYS A 90 4.17 -4.17 14.60
N VAL A 91 3.79 -3.07 13.96
CA VAL A 91 3.37 -1.84 14.64
C VAL A 91 1.89 -1.94 15.03
N PRO A 92 1.54 -1.86 16.33
CA PRO A 92 0.16 -1.91 16.76
C PRO A 92 -0.69 -0.78 16.16
N GLY A 93 -1.89 -1.10 15.73
CA GLY A 93 -2.83 -0.13 15.15
C GLY A 93 -2.56 0.27 13.69
N MET A 94 -1.42 -0.14 13.10
CA MET A 94 -1.13 0.12 11.69
C MET A 94 -1.98 -0.76 10.77
N VAL A 95 -2.66 -0.14 9.82
CA VAL A 95 -3.30 -0.84 8.70
C VAL A 95 -2.34 -0.86 7.52
N LEU A 96 -2.14 -2.01 6.91
CA LEU A 96 -1.27 -2.20 5.75
C LEU A 96 -2.08 -2.71 4.57
N MET A 97 -2.01 -1.99 3.44
CA MET A 97 -2.72 -2.31 2.20
C MET A 97 -1.77 -2.40 1.01
N ALA A 98 -2.09 -3.25 0.05
CA ALA A 98 -1.32 -3.44 -1.16
C ALA A 98 -2.26 -3.54 -2.39
N PRO A 99 -2.46 -2.46 -3.15
CA PRO A 99 -3.35 -2.45 -4.30
C PRO A 99 -2.83 -3.34 -5.43
N ARG A 100 -3.72 -4.06 -6.09
CA ARG A 100 -3.39 -4.89 -7.26
C ARG A 100 -3.23 -4.08 -8.55
N ASP A 101 -3.92 -2.93 -8.66
CA ASP A 101 -3.95 -2.06 -9.84
C ASP A 101 -4.21 -0.59 -9.47
N ALA A 102 -4.28 0.30 -10.47
CA ALA A 102 -4.45 1.73 -10.26
C ALA A 102 -5.81 2.08 -9.65
N GLU A 103 -6.87 1.41 -10.07
CA GLU A 103 -8.23 1.68 -9.56
C GLU A 103 -8.34 1.29 -8.08
N GLU A 104 -7.76 0.16 -7.69
CA GLU A 104 -7.71 -0.24 -6.27
C GLU A 104 -6.84 0.70 -5.44
N LEU A 105 -5.72 1.21 -6.01
CA LEU A 105 -4.90 2.24 -5.35
C LEU A 105 -5.70 3.52 -5.07
N GLU A 106 -6.49 3.98 -6.06
CA GLU A 106 -7.33 5.18 -5.89
C GLU A 106 -8.36 4.99 -4.77
N VAL A 107 -9.06 3.86 -4.77
CA VAL A 107 -10.05 3.55 -3.73
C VAL A 107 -9.41 3.38 -2.36
N MET A 108 -8.23 2.75 -2.27
CA MET A 108 -7.47 2.62 -1.02
C MET A 108 -7.00 3.98 -0.49
N LEU A 109 -6.53 4.86 -1.38
CA LEU A 109 -6.09 6.20 -0.99
C LEU A 109 -7.27 7.04 -0.47
N GLN A 110 -8.42 6.98 -1.16
CA GLN A 110 -9.62 7.66 -0.70
C GLN A 110 -10.07 7.16 0.68
N LEU A 111 -10.15 5.84 0.86
CA LEU A 111 -10.48 5.24 2.15
C LEU A 111 -9.49 5.67 3.24
N ALA A 112 -8.19 5.72 2.94
CA ALA A 112 -7.17 6.12 3.89
C ALA A 112 -7.28 7.60 4.30
N ILE A 113 -7.64 8.49 3.36
CA ILE A 113 -7.85 9.91 3.65
C ILE A 113 -9.11 10.13 4.48
N ASP A 114 -10.17 9.36 4.23
CA ASP A 114 -11.43 9.45 4.97
C ASP A 114 -11.32 8.85 6.38
N GLN A 115 -10.37 7.93 6.59
CA GLN A 115 -10.12 7.33 7.90
C GLN A 115 -9.40 8.31 8.84
N THR A 116 -9.98 8.58 10.02
CA THR A 116 -9.51 9.65 10.91
C THR A 116 -8.87 9.19 12.20
N THR A 117 -8.90 7.90 12.47
CA THR A 117 -8.51 7.33 13.78
C THR A 117 -7.40 6.30 13.70
N THR A 118 -6.94 5.96 12.51
CA THR A 118 -5.99 4.85 12.32
C THR A 118 -4.94 5.23 11.28
N PRO A 119 -3.65 5.10 11.57
CA PRO A 119 -2.61 5.25 10.56
C PRO A 119 -2.70 4.12 9.52
N ILE A 120 -2.53 4.48 8.27
CA ILE A 120 -2.67 3.55 7.14
C ILE A 120 -1.43 3.62 6.26
N THR A 121 -0.90 2.47 5.90
CA THR A 121 0.17 2.32 4.93
C THR A 121 -0.38 1.67 3.65
N ILE A 122 -0.15 2.32 2.52
CA ILE A 122 -0.42 1.78 1.18
C ILE A 122 0.92 1.57 0.49
N ARG A 123 1.22 0.32 0.12
CA ARG A 123 2.48 -0.04 -0.54
C ARG A 123 2.25 -0.43 -2.00
N TYR A 124 3.05 0.09 -2.91
CA TYR A 124 2.95 -0.21 -4.33
C TYR A 124 4.33 -0.22 -5.01
N PRO A 125 4.50 -1.04 -6.08
CA PRO A 125 5.77 -1.16 -6.78
C PRO A 125 5.97 -0.02 -7.78
N LYS A 126 7.22 0.16 -8.22
CA LYS A 126 7.55 0.87 -9.47
C LYS A 126 7.42 -0.13 -10.63
N ALA A 127 6.24 -0.22 -11.21
CA ALA A 127 5.94 -1.16 -12.29
C ALA A 127 4.86 -0.61 -13.21
N THR A 128 4.69 -1.24 -14.37
CA THR A 128 3.53 -1.01 -15.22
C THR A 128 2.28 -1.50 -14.51
N VAL A 129 1.22 -0.72 -14.58
CA VAL A 129 -0.06 -1.09 -13.97
C VAL A 129 -0.69 -2.24 -14.76
N PRO A 130 -1.02 -3.36 -14.12
CA PRO A 130 -1.71 -4.45 -14.79
C PRO A 130 -3.14 -4.07 -15.15
N GLU A 131 -3.62 -4.60 -16.28
CA GLU A 131 -5.01 -4.51 -16.68
C GLU A 131 -5.70 -5.86 -16.43
N PHE A 132 -6.78 -5.82 -15.68
CA PHE A 132 -7.63 -6.98 -15.48
C PHE A 132 -8.87 -6.89 -16.40
N PRO A 133 -9.39 -8.02 -16.91
CA PRO A 133 -10.66 -8.00 -17.60
C PRO A 133 -11.76 -7.50 -16.66
N SER A 134 -12.89 -7.05 -17.23
CA SER A 134 -14.01 -6.51 -16.46
C SER A 134 -14.47 -7.49 -15.37
N ILE A 135 -14.02 -7.26 -14.15
CA ILE A 135 -14.39 -8.02 -12.96
C ILE A 135 -15.30 -7.12 -12.13
N ILE A 136 -16.39 -7.67 -11.62
CA ILE A 136 -17.21 -6.95 -10.63
C ILE A 136 -16.37 -6.81 -9.36
N ARG A 137 -15.93 -5.59 -9.07
CA ARG A 137 -15.15 -5.30 -7.88
C ARG A 137 -16.02 -5.36 -6.64
N GLN A 138 -15.54 -6.04 -5.63
CA GLN A 138 -16.16 -5.98 -4.31
C GLN A 138 -15.76 -4.69 -3.60
N GLU A 139 -16.71 -4.12 -2.85
CA GLU A 139 -16.45 -2.95 -2.03
C GLU A 139 -15.22 -3.16 -1.13
N LEU A 140 -14.33 -2.16 -1.10
CA LEU A 140 -13.17 -2.17 -0.22
C LEU A 140 -13.60 -1.94 1.23
N ARG A 141 -13.27 -2.90 2.09
CA ARG A 141 -13.50 -2.82 3.54
C ARG A 141 -12.26 -3.26 4.28
N LEU A 142 -11.86 -2.54 5.31
CA LEU A 142 -10.70 -2.89 6.14
C LEU A 142 -10.84 -4.31 6.71
N GLY A 143 -9.76 -5.07 6.60
CA GLY A 143 -9.69 -6.46 7.07
C GLY A 143 -10.50 -7.47 6.24
N LYS A 144 -10.93 -7.09 5.03
CA LYS A 144 -11.65 -7.98 4.10
C LYS A 144 -10.87 -8.14 2.79
N ALA A 145 -10.57 -9.40 2.46
CA ALA A 145 -10.07 -9.79 1.14
C ALA A 145 -11.19 -9.77 0.10
N GLU A 146 -10.81 -9.75 -1.18
CA GLU A 146 -11.72 -9.88 -2.31
C GLU A 146 -11.55 -11.24 -2.97
N ARG A 147 -12.64 -12.01 -3.11
CA ARG A 147 -12.64 -13.22 -3.93
C ARG A 147 -12.89 -12.84 -5.38
N MET A 148 -11.85 -12.91 -6.19
CA MET A 148 -11.90 -12.53 -7.61
C MET A 148 -12.45 -13.63 -8.51
N VAL A 149 -12.10 -14.88 -8.22
CA VAL A 149 -12.54 -16.06 -8.94
C VAL A 149 -12.92 -17.14 -7.95
N GLU A 150 -14.00 -17.85 -8.19
CA GLU A 150 -14.46 -18.99 -7.41
C GLU A 150 -14.07 -20.30 -8.13
N GLY A 151 -13.46 -21.21 -7.40
CA GLY A 151 -13.05 -22.52 -7.87
C GLY A 151 -13.16 -23.55 -6.76
N GLU A 152 -12.65 -24.75 -7.00
CA GLU A 152 -12.74 -25.89 -6.08
C GLU A 152 -11.35 -26.48 -5.80
N GLY A 153 -11.13 -26.95 -4.60
CA GLY A 153 -9.95 -27.74 -4.20
C GLY A 153 -8.69 -26.93 -3.91
N VAL A 154 -8.38 -25.87 -4.67
CA VAL A 154 -7.19 -25.05 -4.51
C VAL A 154 -7.59 -23.57 -4.41
N ALA A 155 -6.96 -22.84 -3.49
CA ALA A 155 -7.10 -21.40 -3.38
C ALA A 155 -5.73 -20.70 -3.46
N LEU A 156 -5.61 -19.72 -4.36
CA LEU A 156 -4.48 -18.84 -4.51
C LEU A 156 -4.76 -17.54 -3.75
N PHE A 157 -3.92 -17.22 -2.77
CA PHE A 157 -3.95 -15.96 -2.06
C PHE A 157 -2.81 -15.09 -2.55
N ALA A 158 -3.14 -13.94 -3.12
CA ALA A 158 -2.15 -12.98 -3.61
C ALA A 158 -2.50 -11.58 -3.12
N TYR A 159 -1.54 -10.67 -3.12
CA TYR A 159 -1.74 -9.26 -2.81
C TYR A 159 -0.85 -8.38 -3.68
N GLY A 160 -1.29 -7.14 -3.91
CA GLY A 160 -0.56 -6.15 -4.70
C GLY A 160 -0.26 -6.68 -6.11
N SER A 161 0.92 -6.39 -6.64
CA SER A 161 1.35 -6.82 -7.99
C SER A 161 1.37 -8.34 -8.21
N MET A 162 1.42 -9.15 -7.15
CA MET A 162 1.39 -10.61 -7.29
C MET A 162 0.01 -11.15 -7.70
N VAL A 163 -1.03 -10.34 -7.60
CA VAL A 163 -2.39 -10.72 -8.06
C VAL A 163 -2.41 -10.96 -9.56
N GLU A 164 -1.65 -10.17 -10.34
CA GLU A 164 -1.53 -10.38 -11.79
C GLU A 164 -0.93 -11.75 -12.13
N HIS A 165 0.16 -12.12 -11.46
CA HIS A 165 0.80 -13.42 -11.67
C HIS A 165 -0.11 -14.59 -11.27
N ALA A 166 -0.82 -14.43 -10.16
CA ALA A 166 -1.78 -15.42 -9.71
C ALA A 166 -2.97 -15.54 -10.68
N TRP A 167 -3.41 -14.43 -11.27
CA TRP A 167 -4.43 -14.40 -12.31
C TRP A 167 -3.99 -15.16 -13.57
N GLN A 168 -2.77 -14.92 -14.04
CA GLN A 168 -2.20 -15.61 -15.19
C GLN A 168 -2.08 -17.13 -14.94
N ALA A 169 -1.75 -17.53 -13.71
CA ALA A 169 -1.64 -18.94 -13.34
C ALA A 169 -2.98 -19.69 -13.38
N LEU A 170 -4.13 -19.01 -13.27
CA LEU A 170 -5.44 -19.65 -13.37
C LEU A 170 -5.65 -20.33 -14.72
N ASP A 171 -5.20 -19.69 -15.81
CA ASP A 171 -5.33 -20.26 -17.16
C ASP A 171 -4.52 -21.56 -17.30
N GLU A 172 -3.33 -21.61 -16.72
CA GLU A 172 -2.48 -22.80 -16.76
C GLU A 172 -3.03 -23.92 -15.88
N LEU A 173 -3.54 -23.58 -14.70
CA LEU A 173 -4.19 -24.54 -13.82
C LEU A 173 -5.44 -25.14 -14.49
N SER A 174 -6.25 -24.31 -15.13
CA SER A 174 -7.46 -24.74 -15.82
C SER A 174 -7.16 -25.74 -16.97
N LYS A 175 -6.09 -25.49 -17.75
CA LYS A 175 -5.63 -26.43 -18.80
C LYS A 175 -5.24 -27.80 -18.25
N ASN A 176 -4.86 -27.85 -16.98
CA ASN A 176 -4.53 -29.08 -16.25
C ASN A 176 -5.70 -29.66 -15.44
N GLY A 177 -6.91 -29.15 -15.66
CA GLY A 177 -8.13 -29.64 -15.00
C GLY A 177 -8.29 -29.16 -13.54
N ILE A 178 -7.52 -28.15 -13.12
CA ILE A 178 -7.58 -27.56 -11.78
C ILE A 178 -8.35 -26.24 -11.84
N ASN A 179 -9.52 -26.19 -11.21
CA ASN A 179 -10.33 -25.00 -11.10
C ASN A 179 -10.05 -24.29 -9.76
N ALA A 180 -9.12 -23.34 -9.75
CA ALA A 180 -8.66 -22.70 -8.53
C ALA A 180 -9.45 -21.43 -8.17
N THR A 181 -9.66 -21.21 -6.87
CA THR A 181 -10.14 -19.93 -6.32
C THR A 181 -8.99 -18.92 -6.30
N LEU A 182 -9.25 -17.67 -6.71
CA LEU A 182 -8.31 -16.56 -6.53
C LEU A 182 -8.85 -15.53 -5.53
N VAL A 183 -8.02 -15.24 -4.54
CA VAL A 183 -8.30 -14.24 -3.50
C VAL A 183 -7.25 -13.15 -3.52
N ASN A 184 -7.67 -11.90 -3.76
CA ASN A 184 -6.86 -10.71 -3.53
C ASN A 184 -6.94 -10.37 -2.04
N ALA A 185 -5.82 -10.49 -1.33
CA ALA A 185 -5.76 -10.26 0.12
C ALA A 185 -5.75 -8.77 0.49
N ARG A 186 -5.50 -7.87 -0.50
CA ARG A 186 -5.52 -6.40 -0.39
C ARG A 186 -4.50 -5.77 0.54
#